data_8c6c2c4b4365e0d637b27e710f4ecb7f
#
_entry.id   8c6c2c4b4365e0d637b27e710f4ecb7f
#
_cell.length_a   1.000
_cell.length_b   1.000
_cell.length_c   1.000
_cell.angle_alpha   90.00
_cell.angle_beta   90.00
_cell.angle_gamma   90.00
#
_symmetry.space_group_name_H-M   'P 1'
#
loop_
_entity.id
_entity.type
_entity.pdbx_description
1 polymer ?
#
loop_
_entity_poly.entity_id
_entity_poly.type
_entity_poly.pdbx_seq_one_letter_code
_entity_poly.pdbx_strand_id
1 'polypeptide(L)'
;IMKETSDSVAHTSKISEQAEHIQKNAIEVKENIQTTIKNITETLESQIQDAKKVEEIQKLTDTIVSIASETNMLSLNASIEAARAGESGKGFAVVADQIGKLASESTQTASEIGKINKMIMTIVSNLTQSSQNLLAIINNQVLGDYDLLVDTGKQYHEDTLQFQEQMLNFSDKMKELKQ
;
A
#
# COMPACT_ATOMS: atom_id res chain seq x y z
N ILE A 1 44.41 24.94 31.17
CA ILE A 1 43.20 25.79 30.93
C ILE A 1 43.17 26.30 29.48
N MET A 2 44.17 27.06 28.95
CA MET A 2 44.13 27.56 27.56
C MET A 2 44.09 26.43 26.52
N LYS A 3 44.81 25.32 26.73
CA LYS A 3 44.76 24.15 25.85
C LYS A 3 43.38 23.49 25.92
N GLU A 4 42.84 23.32 27.10
CA GLU A 4 41.48 22.72 27.31
C GLU A 4 40.38 23.56 26.66
N THR A 5 40.50 24.92 26.70
CA THR A 5 39.56 25.82 26.02
C THR A 5 39.66 25.65 24.49
N SER A 6 40.91 25.57 23.96
CA SER A 6 41.10 25.32 22.52
C SER A 6 40.56 23.97 22.09
N ASP A 7 40.78 22.92 22.89
CA ASP A 7 40.27 21.58 22.62
C ASP A 7 38.73 21.56 22.68
N SER A 8 38.11 22.29 23.62
CA SER A 8 36.67 22.45 23.73
C SER A 8 36.07 23.16 22.52
N VAL A 9 36.67 24.22 22.03
CA VAL A 9 36.24 24.95 20.80
C VAL A 9 36.32 24.03 19.58
N ALA A 10 37.40 23.25 19.43
CA ALA A 10 37.56 22.32 18.34
C ALA A 10 36.50 21.19 18.40
N HIS A 11 36.20 20.69 19.61
CA HIS A 11 35.16 19.68 19.81
C HIS A 11 33.76 20.21 19.47
N THR A 12 33.45 21.42 19.88
CA THR A 12 32.17 22.09 19.60
C THR A 12 31.99 22.36 18.09
N SER A 13 33.08 22.74 17.39
CA SER A 13 33.06 22.91 15.93
C SER A 13 32.64 21.56 15.23
N LYS A 14 33.21 20.47 15.72
CA LYS A 14 32.86 19.15 15.19
C LYS A 14 31.38 18.76 15.45
N ILE A 15 30.87 19.12 16.63
CA ILE A 15 29.44 18.90 16.95
C ILE A 15 28.55 19.74 16.02
N SER A 16 28.94 21.01 15.76
CA SER A 16 28.20 21.86 14.81
C SER A 16 28.14 21.27 13.40
N GLU A 17 29.28 20.78 12.90
CA GLU A 17 29.31 20.10 11.58
C GLU A 17 28.47 18.85 11.54
N GLN A 18 28.49 18.06 12.61
CA GLN A 18 27.62 16.87 12.72
C GLN A 18 26.14 17.24 12.76
N ALA A 19 25.77 18.30 13.47
CA ALA A 19 24.41 18.82 13.54
C ALA A 19 23.88 19.27 12.16
N GLU A 20 24.70 20.01 11.40
CA GLU A 20 24.36 20.40 10.03
C GLU A 20 24.17 19.16 9.12
N HIS A 21 25.03 18.16 9.26
CA HIS A 21 24.93 16.93 8.50
C HIS A 21 23.65 16.15 8.83
N ILE A 22 23.29 16.06 10.11
CA ILE A 22 22.03 15.43 10.56
C ILE A 22 20.83 16.17 9.96
N GLN A 23 20.82 17.51 10.06
CA GLN A 23 19.76 18.34 9.50
C GLN A 23 19.59 18.13 8.00
N LYS A 24 20.68 18.17 7.24
CA LYS A 24 20.67 17.95 5.80
C LYS A 24 20.13 16.57 5.44
N ASN A 25 20.64 15.54 6.10
CA ASN A 25 20.16 14.18 5.87
C ASN A 25 18.67 14.03 6.20
N ALA A 26 18.21 14.63 7.29
CA ALA A 26 16.80 14.57 7.68
C ALA A 26 15.89 15.22 6.61
N ILE A 27 16.30 16.35 6.04
CA ILE A 27 15.58 17.01 4.93
C ILE A 27 15.53 16.11 3.70
N GLU A 28 16.67 15.57 3.28
CA GLU A 28 16.75 14.68 2.10
C GLU A 28 15.88 13.42 2.25
N VAL A 29 15.92 12.78 3.42
CA VAL A 29 15.10 11.60 3.69
C VAL A 29 13.62 11.97 3.71
N LYS A 30 13.24 13.11 4.28
CA LYS A 30 11.86 13.61 4.28
C LYS A 30 11.33 13.80 2.85
N GLU A 31 12.11 14.41 1.96
CA GLU A 31 11.75 14.59 0.55
C GLU A 31 11.58 13.25 -0.18
N ASN A 32 12.48 12.29 0.08
CA ASN A 32 12.39 10.95 -0.46
C ASN A 32 11.14 10.20 0.03
N ILE A 33 10.79 10.34 1.31
CA ILE A 33 9.56 9.77 1.88
C ILE A 33 8.33 10.38 1.20
N GLN A 34 8.26 11.70 1.04
CA GLN A 34 7.14 12.37 0.37
C GLN A 34 6.97 11.89 -1.07
N THR A 35 8.06 11.74 -1.81
CA THR A 35 8.05 11.18 -3.16
C THR A 35 7.54 9.73 -3.16
N THR A 36 7.97 8.93 -2.19
CA THR A 36 7.54 7.54 -2.03
C THR A 36 6.05 7.45 -1.71
N ILE A 37 5.53 8.31 -0.82
CA ILE A 37 4.10 8.40 -0.51
C ILE A 37 3.30 8.68 -1.78
N LYS A 38 3.73 9.64 -2.59
CA LYS A 38 3.07 9.98 -3.86
C LYS A 38 3.00 8.78 -4.79
N ASN A 39 4.12 8.09 -5.02
CA ASN A 39 4.20 6.93 -5.89
C ASN A 39 3.31 5.77 -5.40
N ILE A 40 3.28 5.52 -4.09
CA ILE A 40 2.41 4.50 -3.49
C ILE A 40 0.94 4.88 -3.70
N THR A 41 0.58 6.15 -3.50
CA THR A 41 -0.80 6.62 -3.69
C THR A 41 -1.27 6.44 -5.13
N GLU A 42 -0.46 6.83 -6.12
CA GLU A 42 -0.75 6.63 -7.54
C GLU A 42 -0.88 5.14 -7.90
N THR A 43 -0.02 4.30 -7.31
CA THR A 43 -0.10 2.84 -7.50
C THR A 43 -1.38 2.26 -6.91
N LEU A 44 -1.79 2.69 -5.72
CA LEU A 44 -3.03 2.25 -5.08
C LEU A 44 -4.26 2.66 -5.88
N GLU A 45 -4.29 3.89 -6.42
CA GLU A 45 -5.37 4.35 -7.27
C GLU A 45 -5.50 3.48 -8.53
N SER A 46 -4.38 3.13 -9.17
CA SER A 46 -4.36 2.22 -10.32
C SER A 46 -4.88 0.82 -9.95
N GLN A 47 -4.44 0.27 -8.81
CA GLN A 47 -4.89 -1.04 -8.34
C GLN A 47 -6.39 -1.07 -8.01
N ILE A 48 -6.94 0.01 -7.45
CA ILE A 48 -8.38 0.15 -7.21
C ILE A 48 -9.15 0.17 -8.53
N GLN A 49 -8.63 0.82 -9.56
CA GLN A 49 -9.24 0.80 -10.89
C GLN A 49 -9.21 -0.60 -11.52
N ASP A 50 -8.10 -1.33 -11.37
CA ASP A 50 -8.01 -2.71 -11.85
C ASP A 50 -8.95 -3.66 -11.09
N ALA A 51 -9.17 -3.42 -9.81
CA ALA A 51 -10.14 -4.19 -9.02
C ALA A 51 -11.59 -4.06 -9.54
N LYS A 52 -11.95 -2.94 -10.18
CA LYS A 52 -13.26 -2.78 -10.82
C LYS A 52 -13.49 -3.78 -11.96
N LYS A 53 -12.41 -4.28 -12.59
CA LYS A 53 -12.51 -5.34 -13.61
C LYS A 53 -13.01 -6.66 -13.03
N VAL A 54 -12.79 -6.90 -11.74
CA VAL A 54 -13.33 -8.10 -11.05
C VAL A 54 -14.86 -8.01 -10.92
N GLU A 55 -15.43 -6.80 -10.80
CA GLU A 55 -16.88 -6.60 -10.83
C GLU A 55 -17.47 -6.94 -12.21
N GLU A 56 -16.74 -6.67 -13.29
CA GLU A 56 -17.15 -7.07 -14.65
C GLU A 56 -17.13 -8.59 -14.79
N ILE A 57 -16.12 -9.28 -14.23
CA ILE A 57 -16.06 -10.75 -14.21
C ILE A 57 -17.27 -11.31 -13.44
N GLN A 58 -17.70 -10.66 -12.35
CA GLN A 58 -18.89 -11.09 -11.62
C GLN A 58 -20.15 -11.02 -12.50
N LYS A 59 -20.35 -9.94 -13.24
CA LYS A 59 -21.48 -9.77 -14.17
C LYS A 59 -21.47 -10.83 -15.28
N LEU A 60 -20.28 -11.14 -15.83
CA LEU A 60 -20.13 -12.20 -16.83
C LEU A 60 -20.47 -13.59 -16.23
N THR A 61 -20.03 -13.83 -15.00
CA THR A 61 -20.31 -15.07 -14.28
C THR A 61 -21.82 -15.23 -14.03
N ASP A 62 -22.51 -14.18 -13.62
CA ASP A 62 -23.95 -14.18 -13.43
C ASP A 62 -24.70 -14.44 -14.76
N THR A 63 -24.16 -13.90 -15.86
CA THR A 63 -24.71 -14.19 -17.21
C THR A 63 -24.53 -15.66 -17.59
N ILE A 64 -23.37 -16.26 -17.29
CA ILE A 64 -23.12 -17.70 -17.54
C ILE A 64 -24.10 -18.56 -16.75
N VAL A 65 -24.37 -18.22 -15.48
CA VAL A 65 -25.37 -18.91 -14.66
C VAL A 65 -26.74 -18.83 -15.30
N SER A 66 -27.15 -17.67 -15.82
CA SER A 66 -28.43 -17.48 -16.50
C SER A 66 -28.54 -18.34 -17.76
N ILE A 67 -27.51 -18.32 -18.62
CA ILE A 67 -27.44 -19.12 -19.84
C ILE A 67 -27.50 -20.63 -19.51
N ALA A 68 -26.74 -21.06 -18.52
CA ALA A 68 -26.74 -22.46 -18.09
C ALA A 68 -28.09 -22.88 -17.55
N SER A 69 -28.79 -22.05 -16.79
CA SER A 69 -30.13 -22.29 -16.29
C SER A 69 -31.14 -22.42 -17.44
N GLU A 70 -31.08 -21.52 -18.42
CA GLU A 70 -31.95 -21.60 -19.61
C GLU A 70 -31.66 -22.86 -20.46
N THR A 71 -30.37 -23.20 -20.61
CA THR A 71 -29.94 -24.42 -21.30
C THR A 71 -30.47 -25.68 -20.59
N ASN A 72 -30.46 -25.71 -19.27
CA ASN A 72 -30.98 -26.80 -18.48
C ASN A 72 -32.51 -26.93 -18.66
N MET A 73 -33.23 -25.82 -18.69
CA MET A 73 -34.68 -25.83 -18.98
C MET A 73 -34.99 -26.30 -20.39
N LEU A 74 -34.18 -25.90 -21.39
CA LEU A 74 -34.31 -26.39 -22.78
C LEU A 74 -34.03 -27.87 -22.88
N SER A 75 -33.05 -28.40 -22.19
CA SER A 75 -32.73 -29.84 -22.15
C SER A 75 -33.87 -30.65 -21.52
N LEU A 76 -34.47 -30.11 -20.47
CA LEU A 76 -35.64 -30.76 -19.84
C LEU A 76 -36.83 -30.82 -20.80
N ASN A 77 -37.11 -29.72 -21.49
CA ASN A 77 -38.20 -29.71 -22.51
C ASN A 77 -37.91 -30.68 -23.66
N ALA A 78 -36.65 -30.75 -24.12
CA ALA A 78 -36.23 -31.71 -25.14
C ALA A 78 -36.37 -33.17 -24.65
N SER A 79 -36.02 -33.45 -23.40
CA SER A 79 -36.20 -34.77 -22.78
C SER A 79 -37.67 -35.20 -22.71
N ILE A 80 -38.55 -34.26 -22.38
CA ILE A 80 -40.01 -34.50 -22.35
C ILE A 80 -40.52 -34.85 -23.76
N GLU A 81 -40.14 -34.09 -24.78
CA GLU A 81 -40.59 -34.32 -26.15
C GLU A 81 -39.99 -35.61 -26.75
N ALA A 82 -38.75 -35.93 -26.39
CA ALA A 82 -38.12 -37.19 -26.76
C ALA A 82 -38.85 -38.38 -26.15
N ALA A 83 -39.28 -38.29 -24.89
CA ALA A 83 -40.10 -39.31 -24.23
C ALA A 83 -41.47 -39.46 -24.93
N ARG A 84 -42.05 -38.35 -25.39
CA ARG A 84 -43.35 -38.35 -26.13
C ARG A 84 -43.26 -39.03 -27.49
N ALA A 85 -42.06 -38.99 -28.14
CA ALA A 85 -41.81 -39.67 -29.42
C ALA A 85 -41.56 -41.20 -29.28
N GLY A 86 -41.53 -41.73 -28.07
CA GLY A 86 -41.40 -43.18 -27.81
C GLY A 86 -40.08 -43.76 -28.32
N GLU A 87 -40.13 -44.90 -29.01
CA GLU A 87 -38.91 -45.57 -29.51
C GLU A 87 -38.11 -44.71 -30.46
N SER A 88 -38.73 -43.86 -31.27
CA SER A 88 -38.01 -42.93 -32.19
C SER A 88 -37.30 -41.81 -31.48
N GLY A 89 -37.65 -41.51 -30.24
CA GLY A 89 -37.06 -40.44 -29.45
C GLY A 89 -35.86 -40.84 -28.57
N LYS A 90 -35.56 -42.15 -28.41
CA LYS A 90 -34.52 -42.63 -27.49
C LYS A 90 -33.15 -41.97 -27.65
N GLY A 91 -32.68 -41.78 -28.89
CA GLY A 91 -31.40 -41.10 -29.15
C GLY A 91 -31.41 -39.63 -28.73
N PHE A 92 -32.51 -38.94 -28.95
CA PHE A 92 -32.69 -37.53 -28.54
C PHE A 92 -32.76 -37.38 -27.02
N ALA A 93 -33.40 -38.34 -26.31
CA ALA A 93 -33.44 -38.31 -24.85
C ALA A 93 -32.04 -38.37 -24.21
N VAL A 94 -31.16 -39.24 -24.77
CA VAL A 94 -29.78 -39.33 -24.30
C VAL A 94 -29.01 -38.01 -24.50
N VAL A 95 -29.17 -37.37 -25.66
CA VAL A 95 -28.54 -36.07 -25.96
C VAL A 95 -29.06 -34.97 -25.02
N ALA A 96 -30.38 -34.93 -24.83
CA ALA A 96 -30.99 -33.95 -23.94
C ALA A 96 -30.52 -34.15 -22.48
N ASP A 97 -30.43 -35.36 -21.95
CA ASP A 97 -29.88 -35.64 -20.62
C ASP A 97 -28.42 -35.17 -20.50
N GLN A 98 -27.62 -35.40 -21.54
CA GLN A 98 -26.23 -34.96 -21.56
C GLN A 98 -26.09 -33.43 -21.56
N ILE A 99 -26.96 -32.72 -22.31
CA ILE A 99 -27.01 -31.25 -22.32
C ILE A 99 -27.40 -30.73 -20.92
N GLY A 100 -28.37 -31.37 -20.26
CA GLY A 100 -28.77 -31.00 -18.91
C GLY A 100 -27.63 -31.15 -17.89
N LYS A 101 -26.84 -32.21 -17.98
CA LYS A 101 -25.66 -32.42 -17.15
C LYS A 101 -24.61 -31.32 -17.36
N LEU A 102 -24.29 -31.02 -18.63
CA LEU A 102 -23.35 -29.95 -18.96
C LEU A 102 -23.81 -28.58 -18.46
N ALA A 103 -25.10 -28.30 -18.55
CA ALA A 103 -25.67 -27.06 -18.04
C ALA A 103 -25.57 -26.97 -16.50
N SER A 104 -25.81 -28.07 -15.79
CA SER A 104 -25.64 -28.16 -14.34
C SER A 104 -24.19 -27.97 -13.93
N GLU A 105 -23.24 -28.63 -14.60
CA GLU A 105 -21.81 -28.46 -14.37
C GLU A 105 -21.36 -27.01 -14.64
N SER A 106 -21.85 -26.38 -15.70
CA SER A 106 -21.58 -24.97 -16.02
C SER A 106 -22.05 -24.02 -14.92
N THR A 107 -23.26 -24.26 -14.38
CA THR A 107 -23.83 -23.51 -13.25
C THR A 107 -22.95 -23.64 -12.02
N GLN A 108 -22.49 -24.85 -11.69
CA GLN A 108 -21.63 -25.11 -10.55
C GLN A 108 -20.30 -24.38 -10.71
N THR A 109 -19.64 -24.52 -11.86
CA THR A 109 -18.36 -23.86 -12.16
C THR A 109 -18.48 -22.35 -12.07
N ALA A 110 -19.52 -21.75 -12.65
CA ALA A 110 -19.78 -20.33 -12.57
C ALA A 110 -20.00 -19.87 -11.10
N SER A 111 -20.73 -20.67 -10.31
CA SER A 111 -20.90 -20.39 -8.87
C SER A 111 -19.57 -20.39 -8.10
N GLU A 112 -18.65 -21.30 -8.43
CA GLU A 112 -17.31 -21.35 -7.83
C GLU A 112 -16.49 -20.12 -8.23
N ILE A 113 -16.52 -19.71 -9.50
CA ILE A 113 -15.89 -18.46 -9.97
C ILE A 113 -16.45 -17.27 -9.20
N GLY A 114 -17.76 -17.17 -9.00
CA GLY A 114 -18.38 -16.10 -8.23
C GLY A 114 -17.90 -16.03 -6.77
N LYS A 115 -17.67 -17.19 -6.13
CA LYS A 115 -17.10 -17.25 -4.78
C LYS A 115 -15.65 -16.73 -4.75
N ILE A 116 -14.85 -17.13 -5.75
CA ILE A 116 -13.46 -16.67 -5.88
C ILE A 116 -13.43 -15.16 -6.10
N ASN A 117 -14.28 -14.62 -6.96
CA ASN A 117 -14.37 -13.17 -7.21
C ASN A 117 -14.69 -12.39 -5.94
N LYS A 118 -15.66 -12.85 -5.14
CA LYS A 118 -15.98 -12.23 -3.84
C LYS A 118 -14.79 -12.25 -2.88
N MET A 119 -14.04 -13.35 -2.85
CA MET A 119 -12.82 -13.46 -2.04
C MET A 119 -11.75 -12.46 -2.51
N ILE A 120 -11.51 -12.33 -3.81
CA ILE A 120 -10.57 -11.39 -4.40
C ILE A 120 -10.96 -9.95 -4.01
N MET A 121 -12.23 -9.57 -4.16
CA MET A 121 -12.72 -8.24 -3.78
C MET A 121 -12.49 -7.94 -2.29
N THR A 122 -12.70 -8.91 -1.42
CA THR A 122 -12.42 -8.77 0.01
C THR A 122 -10.94 -8.57 0.27
N ILE A 123 -10.07 -9.33 -0.39
CA ILE A 123 -8.61 -9.21 -0.25
C ILE A 123 -8.15 -7.82 -0.73
N VAL A 124 -8.62 -7.35 -1.89
CA VAL A 124 -8.27 -6.03 -2.42
C VAL A 124 -8.73 -4.92 -1.49
N SER A 125 -9.96 -5.01 -0.96
CA SER A 125 -10.48 -4.05 0.01
C SER A 125 -9.62 -3.96 1.27
N ASN A 126 -9.25 -5.12 1.85
CA ASN A 126 -8.41 -5.19 3.04
C ASN A 126 -6.99 -4.65 2.76
N LEU A 127 -6.42 -4.97 1.59
CA LEU A 127 -5.11 -4.46 1.19
C LEU A 127 -5.13 -2.94 1.04
N THR A 128 -6.14 -2.39 0.37
CA THR A 128 -6.34 -0.94 0.21
C THR A 128 -6.43 -0.25 1.57
N GLN A 129 -7.26 -0.77 2.48
CA GLN A 129 -7.41 -0.21 3.83
C GLN A 129 -6.10 -0.26 4.62
N SER A 130 -5.38 -1.39 4.56
CA SER A 130 -4.08 -1.52 5.24
C SER A 130 -3.04 -0.55 4.69
N SER A 131 -3.01 -0.36 3.38
CA SER A 131 -2.10 0.58 2.72
C SER A 131 -2.42 2.03 3.09
N GLN A 132 -3.70 2.40 3.14
CA GLN A 132 -4.13 3.74 3.60
C GLN A 132 -3.73 3.99 5.05
N ASN A 133 -3.87 3.00 5.92
CA ASN A 133 -3.44 3.10 7.32
C ASN A 133 -1.93 3.29 7.43
N LEU A 134 -1.13 2.55 6.63
CA LEU A 134 0.32 2.73 6.57
C LEU A 134 0.72 4.13 6.09
N LEU A 135 0.07 4.63 5.03
CA LEU A 135 0.31 5.99 4.53
C LEU A 135 -0.03 7.04 5.59
N ALA A 136 -1.10 6.84 6.35
CA ALA A 136 -1.48 7.74 7.46
C ALA A 136 -0.41 7.75 8.57
N ILE A 137 0.14 6.58 8.94
CA ILE A 137 1.23 6.47 9.93
C ILE A 137 2.47 7.19 9.41
N ILE A 138 2.88 6.95 8.17
CA ILE A 138 4.07 7.58 7.59
C ILE A 138 3.88 9.11 7.55
N ASN A 139 2.72 9.58 7.12
CA ASN A 139 2.45 11.01 7.00
C ASN A 139 2.36 11.74 8.37
N ASN A 140 1.76 11.09 9.38
CA ASN A 140 1.50 11.74 10.65
C ASN A 140 2.63 11.53 11.68
N GLN A 141 3.33 10.41 11.65
CA GLN A 141 4.37 10.08 12.61
C GLN A 141 5.76 10.23 12.00
N VAL A 142 6.05 9.50 10.90
CA VAL A 142 7.42 9.46 10.37
C VAL A 142 7.86 10.83 9.85
N LEU A 143 7.02 11.54 9.10
CA LEU A 143 7.37 12.90 8.63
C LEU A 143 7.51 13.87 9.81
N GLY A 144 6.69 13.74 10.86
CA GLY A 144 6.82 14.53 12.08
C GLY A 144 8.13 14.28 12.83
N ASP A 145 8.58 13.02 12.89
CA ASP A 145 9.87 12.67 13.50
C ASP A 145 11.05 13.28 12.73
N TYR A 146 10.97 13.33 11.39
CA TYR A 146 11.99 14.00 10.57
C TYR A 146 11.96 15.53 10.74
N ASP A 147 10.78 16.15 10.92
CA ASP A 147 10.69 17.57 11.26
C ASP A 147 11.36 17.85 12.60
N LEU A 148 11.14 17.01 13.61
CA LEU A 148 11.81 17.12 14.90
C LEU A 148 13.33 16.97 14.79
N LEU A 149 13.82 16.06 13.93
CA LEU A 149 15.26 15.89 13.68
C LEU A 149 15.87 17.13 13.01
N VAL A 150 15.17 17.76 12.06
CA VAL A 150 15.60 19.02 11.42
C VAL A 150 15.70 20.12 12.46
N ASP A 151 14.68 20.30 13.30
CA ASP A 151 14.65 21.32 14.36
C ASP A 151 15.73 21.06 15.41
N THR A 152 15.91 19.80 15.80
CA THR A 152 16.97 19.39 16.75
C THR A 152 18.35 19.68 16.20
N GLY A 153 18.62 19.37 14.93
CA GLY A 153 19.88 19.69 14.26
C GLY A 153 20.15 21.21 14.26
N LYS A 154 19.13 22.01 13.95
CA LYS A 154 19.22 23.47 14.00
C LYS A 154 19.53 23.98 15.41
N GLN A 155 18.86 23.48 16.41
CA GLN A 155 19.10 23.85 17.80
C GLN A 155 20.51 23.50 18.26
N TYR A 156 21.00 22.30 17.94
CA TYR A 156 22.40 21.93 18.26
C TYR A 156 23.41 22.84 17.57
N HIS A 157 23.17 23.23 16.33
CA HIS A 157 24.03 24.18 15.63
C HIS A 157 24.07 25.53 16.36
N GLU A 158 22.92 26.09 16.72
CA GLU A 158 22.81 27.38 17.47
C GLU A 158 23.49 27.28 18.85
N ASP A 159 23.24 26.21 19.60
CA ASP A 159 23.84 25.98 20.92
C ASP A 159 25.37 25.87 20.84
N THR A 160 25.89 25.23 19.80
CA THR A 160 27.34 25.11 19.60
C THR A 160 28.00 26.44 19.27
N LEU A 161 27.36 27.28 18.47
CA LEU A 161 27.84 28.65 18.19
C LEU A 161 27.88 29.50 19.47
N GLN A 162 26.84 29.45 20.28
CA GLN A 162 26.77 30.14 21.55
C GLN A 162 27.85 29.66 22.53
N PHE A 163 28.07 28.36 22.59
CA PHE A 163 29.13 27.80 23.43
C PHE A 163 30.51 28.20 22.97
N GLN A 164 30.79 28.25 21.66
CA GLN A 164 32.06 28.74 21.13
C GLN A 164 32.32 30.21 21.53
N GLU A 165 31.32 31.07 21.43
CA GLU A 165 31.43 32.47 21.86
C GLU A 165 31.75 32.57 23.35
N GLN A 166 31.08 31.79 24.19
CA GLN A 166 31.35 31.74 25.63
C GLN A 166 32.78 31.27 25.94
N MET A 167 33.29 30.26 25.21
CA MET A 167 34.66 29.77 25.40
C MET A 167 35.70 30.77 24.96
N LEU A 168 35.49 31.54 23.90
CA LEU A 168 36.36 32.62 23.47
C LEU A 168 36.40 33.74 24.51
N ASN A 169 35.25 34.18 25.02
CA ASN A 169 35.14 35.17 26.07
C ASN A 169 35.83 34.71 27.37
N PHE A 170 35.70 33.43 27.72
CA PHE A 170 36.41 32.85 28.87
C PHE A 170 37.92 32.84 28.67
N SER A 171 38.39 32.47 27.47
CA SER A 171 39.81 32.49 27.13
C SER A 171 40.44 33.89 27.28
N ASP A 172 39.71 34.91 26.85
CA ASP A 172 40.20 36.28 26.91
C ASP A 172 40.26 36.83 28.36
N LYS A 173 39.21 36.55 29.17
CA LYS A 173 39.25 36.88 30.60
C LYS A 173 40.39 36.17 31.34
N MET A 174 40.68 34.91 30.97
CA MET A 174 41.83 34.20 31.57
C MET A 174 43.19 34.74 31.15
N LYS A 175 43.32 35.37 29.98
CA LYS A 175 44.55 36.11 29.59
C LYS A 175 44.73 37.36 30.43
N GLU A 176 43.65 38.12 30.65
CA GLU A 176 43.67 39.33 31.49
C GLU A 176 44.07 39.03 32.94
N LEU A 177 43.63 37.91 33.51
CA LEU A 177 43.96 37.48 34.87
C LEU A 177 45.43 37.02 35.04
N LYS A 178 46.17 36.78 33.97
CA LYS A 178 47.57 36.35 34.00
C LYS A 178 48.56 37.51 33.83
N GLN A 179 48.06 38.69 33.54
CA GLN A 179 48.83 39.93 33.52
C GLN A 179 48.85 40.60 34.90
#